data_0935ffa2ed6460a36bf2f78aa61c3c7d
#
_entry.id   0935ffa2ed6460a36bf2f78aa61c3c7d
#
_cell.length_a   1.000
_cell.length_b   1.000
_cell.length_c   1.000
_cell.angle_alpha   90.00
_cell.angle_beta   90.00
_cell.angle_gamma   90.00
#
_symmetry.space_group_name_H-M   'P 1'
#
loop_
_entity.id
_entity.type
_entity.pdbx_description
1 polymer ?
#
loop_
_entity_poly.entity_id
_entity_poly.type
_entity_poly.pdbx_seq_one_letter_code
_entity_poly.pdbx_strand_id
1 'polypeptide(L)'
;DLARLAGLIPAAAIVEVINPDGTMARRADLEKFAEQHDIKVGTIADLIHYRLANEKTVESVEQQTVDTEFGEFTLHTFRDNIQNETHLAMTMGDISADEPTLVRVQTNNQLRDVLGLRKAGADSWSSTDALQRIAKEGKGVLVLLSPGQAENIEDALDDFYGRARKVRSANKDSSGAFLTIGTGSQILRELGVQKMRLLSSEMKYSGISGFDLEISEYIPYETGK
;
A
#
# COMPACT_ATOMS: atom_id res chain seq x y z
N ASP A 1 18.78 10.80 1.45
CA ASP A 1 17.52 11.27 0.91
C ASP A 1 17.36 12.78 1.07
N LEU A 2 17.37 13.35 2.29
CA LEU A 2 17.14 14.79 2.49
C LEU A 2 18.11 15.68 1.70
N ALA A 3 19.40 15.37 1.69
CA ALA A 3 20.38 16.11 0.92
C ALA A 3 20.07 16.03 -0.60
N ARG A 4 19.75 14.83 -1.11
CA ARG A 4 19.37 14.62 -2.52
C ARG A 4 18.11 15.38 -2.88
N LEU A 5 17.08 15.33 -2.03
CA LEU A 5 15.82 16.05 -2.25
C LEU A 5 16.01 17.57 -2.22
N ALA A 6 16.99 18.06 -1.46
CA ALA A 6 17.39 19.46 -1.45
C ALA A 6 18.28 19.87 -2.64
N GLY A 7 18.57 18.98 -3.60
CA GLY A 7 19.44 19.24 -4.74
C GLY A 7 20.94 19.30 -4.38
N LEU A 8 21.32 18.76 -3.22
CA LEU A 8 22.69 18.76 -2.73
C LEU A 8 23.38 17.40 -2.99
N ILE A 9 24.69 17.35 -2.80
CA ILE A 9 25.45 16.10 -2.80
C ILE A 9 24.85 15.17 -1.73
N PRO A 10 24.54 13.90 -2.04
CA PRO A 10 23.83 13.00 -1.12
C PRO A 10 24.75 12.48 0.01
N ALA A 11 25.27 13.40 0.79
CA ALA A 11 26.10 13.14 1.96
C ALA A 11 25.62 13.99 3.14
N ALA A 12 25.63 13.43 4.35
CA ALA A 12 25.24 14.12 5.57
C ALA A 12 26.00 13.57 6.77
N ALA A 13 26.27 14.44 7.74
CA ALA A 13 26.69 14.02 9.08
C ALA A 13 25.43 13.84 9.95
N ILE A 14 25.40 12.78 10.73
CA ILE A 14 24.36 12.49 11.69
C ILE A 14 24.95 12.41 13.09
N VAL A 15 24.22 12.93 14.07
CA VAL A 15 24.59 12.89 15.49
C VAL A 15 23.33 12.68 16.32
N GLU A 16 23.47 12.02 17.46
CA GLU A 16 22.43 11.90 18.46
C GLU A 16 22.42 13.14 19.36
N VAL A 17 21.21 13.56 19.78
CA VAL A 17 21.06 14.63 20.77
C VAL A 17 20.95 14.00 22.16
N ILE A 18 21.84 14.43 23.08
CA ILE A 18 21.93 13.93 24.43
C ILE A 18 21.47 15.04 25.39
N ASN A 19 20.63 14.69 26.36
CA ASN A 19 20.19 15.58 27.41
C ASN A 19 21.34 15.96 28.37
N PRO A 20 21.24 17.08 29.11
CA PRO A 20 22.27 17.49 30.05
C PRO A 20 22.59 16.46 31.15
N ASP A 21 21.65 15.57 31.46
CA ASP A 21 21.80 14.47 32.41
C ASP A 21 22.48 13.23 31.83
N GLY A 22 22.86 13.25 30.52
CA GLY A 22 23.50 12.15 29.82
C GLY A 22 22.51 11.14 29.21
N THR A 23 21.22 11.30 29.35
CA THR A 23 20.22 10.44 28.72
C THR A 23 20.01 10.82 27.26
N MET A 24 19.54 9.88 26.44
CA MET A 24 19.18 10.15 25.05
C MET A 24 17.91 11.00 24.98
N ALA A 25 17.99 12.14 24.27
CA ALA A 25 16.83 12.99 24.03
C ALA A 25 15.73 12.21 23.29
N ARG A 26 14.48 12.35 23.75
CA ARG A 26 13.30 11.79 23.14
C ARG A 26 12.47 12.90 22.50
N ARG A 27 11.36 12.55 21.87
CA ARG A 27 10.57 13.48 21.06
C ARG A 27 10.28 14.80 21.79
N ALA A 28 9.82 14.75 23.04
CA ALA A 28 9.51 15.94 23.82
C ALA A 28 10.74 16.83 24.13
N ASP A 29 11.92 16.21 24.28
CA ASP A 29 13.17 16.92 24.49
C ASP A 29 13.67 17.55 23.17
N LEU A 30 13.55 16.80 22.07
CA LEU A 30 13.92 17.24 20.74
C LEU A 30 13.05 18.42 20.25
N GLU A 31 11.76 18.42 20.54
CA GLU A 31 10.86 19.53 20.21
C GLU A 31 11.29 20.83 20.92
N LYS A 32 11.61 20.75 22.21
CA LYS A 32 12.14 21.88 22.97
C LYS A 32 13.50 22.35 22.47
N PHE A 33 14.38 21.40 22.17
CA PHE A 33 15.71 21.69 21.65
C PHE A 33 15.62 22.42 20.30
N ALA A 34 14.73 21.92 19.42
CA ALA A 34 14.49 22.49 18.10
C ALA A 34 13.96 23.93 18.21
N GLU A 35 13.02 24.19 19.12
CA GLU A 35 12.46 25.52 19.37
C GLU A 35 13.55 26.49 19.88
N GLN A 36 14.40 26.03 20.83
CA GLN A 36 15.48 26.85 21.39
C GLN A 36 16.56 27.24 20.37
N HIS A 37 16.80 26.38 19.39
CA HIS A 37 17.89 26.53 18.42
C HIS A 37 17.40 26.86 17.00
N ASP A 38 16.13 27.12 16.81
CA ASP A 38 15.49 27.39 15.50
C ASP A 38 15.81 26.29 14.47
N ILE A 39 15.71 25.02 14.91
CA ILE A 39 15.97 23.84 14.06
C ILE A 39 14.66 23.20 13.66
N LYS A 40 14.53 22.83 12.40
CA LYS A 40 13.34 22.11 11.90
C LYS A 40 13.34 20.66 12.36
N VAL A 41 12.16 20.19 12.75
CA VAL A 41 11.92 18.78 13.11
C VAL A 41 11.13 18.11 12.01
N GLY A 42 11.62 16.99 11.54
CA GLY A 42 10.90 16.12 10.62
C GLY A 42 10.89 14.68 11.11
N THR A 43 9.93 13.88 10.67
CA THR A 43 9.89 12.46 10.96
C THR A 43 10.21 11.64 9.71
N ILE A 44 10.69 10.41 9.92
CA ILE A 44 10.91 9.47 8.80
C ILE A 44 9.58 9.18 8.10
N ALA A 45 8.48 9.10 8.85
CA ALA A 45 7.15 8.90 8.29
C ALA A 45 6.76 10.04 7.34
N ASP A 46 6.98 11.30 7.71
CA ASP A 46 6.70 12.46 6.86
C ASP A 46 7.57 12.46 5.60
N LEU A 47 8.84 12.04 5.73
CA LEU A 47 9.74 11.92 4.58
C LEU A 47 9.27 10.83 3.61
N ILE A 48 8.83 9.67 4.12
CA ILE A 48 8.25 8.60 3.31
C ILE A 48 7.02 9.12 2.57
N HIS A 49 6.10 9.78 3.28
CA HIS A 49 4.92 10.39 2.67
C HIS A 49 5.28 11.38 1.56
N TYR A 50 6.20 12.28 1.85
CA TYR A 50 6.66 13.25 0.86
C TYR A 50 7.21 12.57 -0.39
N ARG A 51 8.06 11.55 -0.23
CA ARG A 51 8.65 10.82 -1.36
C ARG A 51 7.60 10.08 -2.16
N LEU A 52 6.68 9.38 -1.51
CA LEU A 52 5.60 8.65 -2.18
C LEU A 52 4.67 9.58 -2.97
N ALA A 53 4.41 10.78 -2.45
CA ALA A 53 3.56 11.77 -3.13
C ALA A 53 4.28 12.50 -4.28
N ASN A 54 5.61 12.70 -4.18
CA ASN A 54 6.36 13.56 -5.10
C ASN A 54 7.33 12.81 -6.02
N GLU A 55 7.63 11.53 -5.74
CA GLU A 55 8.52 10.70 -6.57
C GLU A 55 7.69 9.58 -7.24
N LYS A 56 7.91 9.38 -8.53
CA LYS A 56 7.40 8.20 -9.21
C LYS A 56 8.31 7.01 -8.88
N THR A 57 7.88 6.17 -7.96
CA THR A 57 8.69 5.01 -7.49
C THR A 57 8.28 3.71 -8.16
N VAL A 58 7.11 3.72 -8.81
CA VAL A 58 6.53 2.57 -9.50
C VAL A 58 6.61 2.80 -11.00
N GLU A 59 7.13 1.82 -11.72
CA GLU A 59 7.27 1.83 -13.19
C GLU A 59 6.47 0.68 -13.79
N SER A 60 5.72 0.97 -14.86
CA SER A 60 5.09 -0.06 -15.69
C SER A 60 6.18 -0.78 -16.50
N VAL A 61 6.26 -2.10 -16.38
CA VAL A 61 7.25 -2.94 -17.06
C VAL A 61 6.67 -3.57 -18.30
N GLU A 62 5.49 -4.13 -18.20
CA GLU A 62 4.86 -4.93 -19.25
C GLU A 62 3.35 -4.94 -19.07
N GLN A 63 2.64 -5.12 -20.20
CA GLN A 63 1.22 -5.41 -20.20
C GLN A 63 0.90 -6.49 -21.24
N GLN A 64 -0.03 -7.38 -20.89
CA GLN A 64 -0.45 -8.50 -21.74
C GLN A 64 -1.94 -8.76 -21.57
N THR A 65 -2.61 -9.12 -22.66
CA THR A 65 -3.97 -9.65 -22.58
C THR A 65 -3.91 -11.10 -22.12
N VAL A 66 -4.75 -11.42 -21.13
CA VAL A 66 -4.83 -12.76 -20.53
C VAL A 66 -6.28 -13.22 -20.41
N ASP A 67 -6.50 -14.49 -20.73
CA ASP A 67 -7.79 -15.14 -20.48
C ASP A 67 -7.88 -15.69 -19.07
N THR A 68 -9.00 -15.45 -18.40
CA THR A 68 -9.33 -16.01 -17.10
C THR A 68 -10.67 -16.74 -17.14
N GLU A 69 -11.00 -17.49 -16.12
CA GLU A 69 -12.34 -18.09 -15.99
C GLU A 69 -13.49 -17.06 -15.96
N PHE A 70 -13.16 -15.76 -15.71
CA PHE A 70 -14.12 -14.65 -15.68
C PHE A 70 -14.11 -13.79 -16.96
N GLY A 71 -13.33 -14.17 -17.96
CA GLY A 71 -13.17 -13.46 -19.23
C GLY A 71 -11.78 -12.87 -19.41
N GLU A 72 -11.65 -12.04 -20.45
CA GLU A 72 -10.40 -11.42 -20.84
C GLU A 72 -10.08 -10.21 -19.95
N PHE A 73 -8.84 -10.15 -19.45
CA PHE A 73 -8.27 -9.04 -18.70
C PHE A 73 -6.95 -8.60 -19.33
N THR A 74 -6.55 -7.37 -19.05
CA THR A 74 -5.17 -6.93 -19.28
C THR A 74 -4.39 -7.08 -17.97
N LEU A 75 -3.35 -7.90 -17.99
CA LEU A 75 -2.39 -8.04 -16.90
C LEU A 75 -1.27 -7.01 -17.08
N HIS A 76 -1.04 -6.21 -16.06
CA HIS A 76 0.03 -5.23 -15.99
C HIS A 76 1.05 -5.65 -14.93
N THR A 77 2.33 -5.50 -15.25
CA THR A 77 3.44 -5.74 -14.34
C THR A 77 4.09 -4.42 -13.99
N PHE A 78 4.24 -4.16 -12.70
CA PHE A 78 4.86 -2.96 -12.17
C PHE A 78 6.07 -3.31 -11.31
N ARG A 79 7.12 -2.49 -11.39
CA ARG A 79 8.29 -2.58 -10.52
C ARG A 79 8.32 -1.41 -9.56
N ASP A 80 8.46 -1.70 -8.28
CA ASP A 80 8.76 -0.71 -7.25
C ASP A 80 10.28 -0.59 -7.09
N ASN A 81 10.82 0.59 -7.45
CA ASN A 81 12.24 0.85 -7.42
C ASN A 81 12.79 1.13 -6.02
N ILE A 82 11.92 1.34 -5.02
CA ILE A 82 12.35 1.52 -3.63
C ILE A 82 12.49 0.17 -2.94
N GLN A 83 11.46 -0.68 -3.08
CA GLN A 83 11.42 -1.98 -2.42
C GLN A 83 12.06 -3.08 -3.27
N ASN A 84 12.34 -2.78 -4.57
CA ASN A 84 12.80 -3.74 -5.56
C ASN A 84 11.86 -4.95 -5.70
N GLU A 85 10.56 -4.66 -5.69
CA GLU A 85 9.51 -5.66 -5.78
C GLU A 85 8.73 -5.52 -7.07
N THR A 86 8.06 -6.62 -7.43
CA THR A 86 7.19 -6.65 -8.60
C THR A 86 5.74 -6.81 -8.14
N HIS A 87 4.89 -5.91 -8.62
CA HIS A 87 3.46 -5.91 -8.35
C HIS A 87 2.68 -6.20 -9.62
N LEU A 88 1.47 -6.70 -9.47
CA LEU A 88 0.60 -7.01 -10.59
C LEU A 88 -0.68 -6.18 -10.49
N ALA A 89 -1.24 -5.83 -11.63
CA ALA A 89 -2.61 -5.35 -11.70
C ALA A 89 -3.35 -6.02 -12.87
N MET A 90 -4.63 -6.23 -12.70
CA MET A 90 -5.51 -6.73 -13.75
C MET A 90 -6.60 -5.70 -13.99
N THR A 91 -6.79 -5.32 -15.26
CA THR A 91 -7.82 -4.36 -15.66
C THR A 91 -8.79 -4.99 -16.64
N MET A 92 -10.05 -4.58 -16.56
CA MET A 92 -11.08 -4.89 -17.55
C MET A 92 -11.80 -3.59 -17.93
N GLY A 93 -12.14 -3.42 -19.21
CA GLY A 93 -12.80 -2.23 -19.73
C GLY A 93 -11.90 -0.99 -19.76
N ASP A 94 -12.44 0.12 -20.26
CA ASP A 94 -11.72 1.38 -20.39
C ASP A 94 -11.67 2.13 -19.05
N ILE A 95 -10.49 2.28 -18.49
CA ILE A 95 -10.27 3.02 -17.25
C ILE A 95 -10.09 4.49 -17.59
N SER A 96 -10.89 5.34 -16.98
CA SER A 96 -10.82 6.79 -17.19
C SER A 96 -10.91 7.56 -15.85
N ALA A 97 -10.34 8.76 -15.85
CA ALA A 97 -10.34 9.64 -14.68
C ALA A 97 -11.73 10.20 -14.34
N ASP A 98 -12.61 10.31 -15.34
CA ASP A 98 -13.89 11.00 -15.22
C ASP A 98 -14.96 10.17 -14.52
N GLU A 99 -14.85 8.84 -14.54
CA GLU A 99 -15.84 7.93 -14.01
C GLU A 99 -15.30 7.10 -12.84
N PRO A 100 -16.14 6.85 -11.82
CA PRO A 100 -15.74 5.95 -10.73
C PRO A 100 -15.47 4.54 -11.22
N THR A 101 -14.26 4.04 -10.97
CA THR A 101 -13.82 2.69 -11.33
C THR A 101 -13.94 1.75 -10.15
N LEU A 102 -14.40 0.52 -10.38
CA LEU A 102 -14.40 -0.53 -9.36
C LEU A 102 -12.97 -0.97 -9.10
N VAL A 103 -12.52 -0.88 -7.85
CA VAL A 103 -11.12 -1.11 -7.49
C VAL A 103 -11.00 -2.07 -6.31
N ARG A 104 -10.07 -3.00 -6.41
CA ARG A 104 -9.55 -3.76 -5.29
C ARG A 104 -8.03 -3.61 -5.23
N VAL A 105 -7.51 -3.24 -4.08
CA VAL A 105 -6.07 -3.29 -3.78
C VAL A 105 -5.86 -4.23 -2.61
N GLN A 106 -4.98 -5.18 -2.76
CA GLN A 106 -4.65 -6.12 -1.70
C GLN A 106 -3.24 -6.69 -1.83
N THR A 107 -2.67 -7.09 -0.71
CA THR A 107 -1.47 -7.93 -0.71
C THR A 107 -1.88 -9.37 -1.01
N ASN A 108 -1.11 -10.07 -1.83
CA ASN A 108 -1.32 -11.48 -2.12
C ASN A 108 -1.23 -12.29 -0.82
N ASN A 109 -2.23 -13.12 -0.56
CA ASN A 109 -2.29 -13.99 0.61
C ASN A 109 -2.67 -15.41 0.19
N GLN A 110 -1.73 -16.34 0.36
CA GLN A 110 -1.89 -17.72 -0.11
C GLN A 110 -3.11 -18.42 0.51
N LEU A 111 -3.39 -18.19 1.80
CA LEU A 111 -4.49 -18.86 2.48
C LEU A 111 -5.84 -18.41 1.92
N ARG A 112 -6.01 -17.12 1.70
CA ARG A 112 -7.24 -16.55 1.15
C ARG A 112 -7.35 -16.75 -0.36
N ASP A 113 -6.29 -16.42 -1.11
CA ASP A 113 -6.39 -16.25 -2.56
C ASP A 113 -6.10 -17.56 -3.32
N VAL A 114 -5.35 -18.51 -2.74
CA VAL A 114 -5.08 -19.81 -3.36
C VAL A 114 -5.93 -20.92 -2.74
N LEU A 115 -6.01 -20.97 -1.40
CA LEU A 115 -6.74 -22.01 -0.69
C LEU A 115 -8.20 -21.65 -0.40
N GLY A 116 -8.62 -20.40 -0.66
CA GLY A 116 -9.99 -19.94 -0.43
C GLY A 116 -10.40 -19.95 1.05
N LEU A 117 -9.46 -19.91 2.00
CA LEU A 117 -9.77 -19.92 3.41
C LEU A 117 -10.44 -18.61 3.82
N ARG A 118 -11.54 -18.71 4.55
CA ARG A 118 -12.29 -17.57 5.07
C ARG A 118 -12.28 -17.61 6.60
N LYS A 119 -11.96 -16.49 7.21
CA LYS A 119 -11.98 -16.35 8.67
C LYS A 119 -13.39 -15.96 9.10
N ALA A 120 -14.00 -16.74 9.99
CA ALA A 120 -15.33 -16.43 10.51
C ALA A 120 -15.39 -15.02 11.14
N GLY A 121 -16.34 -14.20 10.72
CA GLY A 121 -16.51 -12.83 11.20
C GLY A 121 -15.51 -11.79 10.64
N ALA A 122 -14.68 -12.18 9.66
CA ALA A 122 -13.76 -11.28 8.96
C ALA A 122 -13.88 -11.49 7.44
N ASP A 123 -15.09 -11.32 6.93
CA ASP A 123 -15.36 -11.44 5.50
C ASP A 123 -14.57 -10.36 4.73
N SER A 124 -13.76 -10.81 3.78
CA SER A 124 -12.96 -9.94 2.94
C SER A 124 -12.92 -10.42 1.50
N TRP A 125 -12.86 -9.51 0.57
CA TRP A 125 -12.69 -9.81 -0.83
C TRP A 125 -11.41 -10.62 -1.07
N SER A 126 -11.53 -11.78 -1.71
CA SER A 126 -10.41 -12.50 -2.30
C SER A 126 -10.10 -11.95 -3.69
N SER A 127 -8.95 -12.34 -4.27
CA SER A 127 -8.63 -12.01 -5.66
C SER A 127 -9.70 -12.55 -6.61
N THR A 128 -10.13 -13.79 -6.41
CA THR A 128 -11.16 -14.46 -7.21
C THR A 128 -12.51 -13.74 -7.13
N ASP A 129 -12.97 -13.41 -5.93
CA ASP A 129 -14.23 -12.68 -5.75
C ASP A 129 -14.18 -11.29 -6.42
N ALA A 130 -13.03 -10.62 -6.32
CA ALA A 130 -12.82 -9.30 -6.93
C ALA A 130 -12.83 -9.38 -8.46
N LEU A 131 -12.13 -10.35 -9.07
CA LEU A 131 -12.14 -10.56 -10.51
C LEU A 131 -13.54 -10.88 -11.02
N GLN A 132 -14.26 -11.78 -10.35
CA GLN A 132 -15.63 -12.10 -10.69
C GLN A 132 -16.55 -10.87 -10.62
N ARG A 133 -16.39 -10.04 -9.61
CA ARG A 133 -17.17 -8.80 -9.44
C ARG A 133 -16.86 -7.78 -10.53
N ILE A 134 -15.57 -7.62 -10.88
CA ILE A 134 -15.11 -6.75 -11.97
C ILE A 134 -15.66 -7.22 -13.30
N ALA A 135 -15.57 -8.52 -13.58
CA ALA A 135 -16.10 -9.10 -14.82
C ALA A 135 -17.62 -8.92 -14.96
N LYS A 136 -18.38 -9.08 -13.87
CA LYS A 136 -19.81 -8.83 -13.86
C LYS A 136 -20.18 -7.37 -14.14
N GLU A 137 -19.33 -6.43 -13.73
CA GLU A 137 -19.50 -4.99 -14.00
C GLU A 137 -18.99 -4.61 -15.40
N GLY A 138 -18.06 -5.39 -15.97
CA GLY A 138 -17.40 -5.13 -17.25
C GLY A 138 -16.32 -4.07 -17.20
N LYS A 139 -16.02 -3.50 -16.02
CA LYS A 139 -15.02 -2.45 -15.81
C LYS A 139 -14.47 -2.49 -14.40
N GLY A 140 -13.15 -2.46 -14.26
CA GLY A 140 -12.52 -2.37 -12.94
C GLY A 140 -11.04 -2.73 -12.94
N VAL A 141 -10.45 -2.62 -11.74
CA VAL A 141 -9.02 -2.82 -11.48
C VAL A 141 -8.84 -3.67 -10.22
N LEU A 142 -8.07 -4.74 -10.34
CA LEU A 142 -7.50 -5.48 -9.20
C LEU A 142 -6.00 -5.22 -9.15
N VAL A 143 -5.51 -4.69 -8.03
CA VAL A 143 -4.07 -4.54 -7.75
C VAL A 143 -3.64 -5.57 -6.73
N LEU A 144 -2.64 -6.37 -7.10
CA LEU A 144 -2.02 -7.37 -6.25
C LEU A 144 -0.60 -6.93 -5.89
N LEU A 145 -0.45 -6.47 -4.66
CA LEU A 145 0.85 -6.05 -4.15
C LEU A 145 1.64 -7.26 -3.65
N SER A 146 2.93 -7.27 -3.96
CA SER A 146 3.86 -8.24 -3.38
C SER A 146 3.87 -8.09 -1.85
N PRO A 147 3.92 -9.18 -1.09
CA PRO A 147 3.98 -9.11 0.38
C PRO A 147 5.34 -8.64 0.93
N GLY A 148 6.29 -8.30 0.06
CA GLY A 148 7.64 -7.93 0.43
C GLY A 148 8.52 -9.14 0.68
N GLN A 149 9.00 -9.31 1.88
CA GLN A 149 9.64 -10.57 2.28
C GLN A 149 8.60 -11.67 2.25
N ALA A 150 8.96 -12.81 1.65
CA ALA A 150 8.07 -13.97 1.52
C ALA A 150 7.35 -14.22 2.85
N GLU A 151 6.02 -14.04 2.84
CA GLU A 151 5.20 -14.27 4.02
C GLU A 151 5.42 -15.72 4.47
N ASN A 152 5.98 -15.90 5.66
CA ASN A 152 6.14 -17.23 6.20
C ASN A 152 4.73 -17.80 6.43
N ILE A 153 4.46 -18.97 5.85
CA ILE A 153 3.14 -19.61 5.96
C ILE A 153 2.73 -19.87 7.42
N GLU A 154 3.70 -20.06 8.32
CA GLU A 154 3.43 -20.20 9.76
C GLU A 154 2.89 -18.89 10.35
N ASP A 155 3.46 -17.74 9.95
CA ASP A 155 2.99 -16.42 10.38
C ASP A 155 1.59 -16.13 9.83
N ALA A 156 1.33 -16.51 8.58
CA ALA A 156 0.01 -16.39 7.97
C ALA A 156 -1.05 -17.25 8.67
N LEU A 157 -0.69 -18.45 9.06
CA LEU A 157 -1.56 -19.36 9.84
C LEU A 157 -1.81 -18.81 11.25
N ASP A 158 -0.80 -18.27 11.91
CA ASP A 158 -0.96 -17.68 13.24
C ASP A 158 -1.90 -16.47 13.21
N ASP A 159 -1.77 -15.61 12.19
CA ASP A 159 -2.70 -14.49 11.95
C ASP A 159 -4.12 -15.00 11.65
N PHE A 160 -4.25 -16.04 10.84
CA PHE A 160 -5.54 -16.63 10.48
C PHE A 160 -6.26 -17.20 11.71
N TYR A 161 -5.55 -17.93 12.57
CA TYR A 161 -6.13 -18.50 13.80
C TYR A 161 -6.18 -17.53 14.97
N GLY A 162 -5.68 -16.28 14.82
CA GLY A 162 -5.64 -15.30 15.91
C GLY A 162 -4.70 -15.69 17.04
N ARG A 163 -3.65 -16.45 16.74
CA ARG A 163 -2.64 -16.83 17.72
C ARG A 163 -1.66 -15.69 17.94
N ALA A 164 -1.21 -15.50 19.18
CA ALA A 164 -0.17 -14.50 19.46
C ALA A 164 1.12 -14.86 18.72
N ARG A 165 1.62 -13.96 17.88
CA ARG A 165 2.90 -14.13 17.19
C ARG A 165 4.02 -14.37 18.19
N LYS A 166 4.78 -15.45 18.01
CA LYS A 166 6.12 -15.55 18.61
C LYS A 166 6.96 -14.45 17.96
N VAL A 167 7.35 -13.47 18.75
CA VAL A 167 8.12 -12.27 18.36
C VAL A 167 9.30 -12.66 17.46
N ARG A 168 9.16 -12.58 16.15
CA ARG A 168 10.22 -12.83 15.15
C ARG A 168 10.32 -11.79 14.04
N SER A 169 9.51 -10.77 14.04
CA SER A 169 9.70 -9.63 13.12
C SER A 169 9.23 -8.34 13.76
N ALA A 170 10.17 -7.54 14.18
CA ALA A 170 9.96 -6.27 14.86
C ALA A 170 9.70 -5.11 13.89
N ASN A 171 9.02 -5.29 12.74
CA ASN A 171 8.76 -4.22 11.80
C ASN A 171 7.45 -4.40 11.01
N LYS A 172 6.32 -4.64 11.69
CA LYS A 172 5.02 -4.18 11.16
C LYS A 172 4.70 -2.83 11.77
N ASP A 173 5.60 -1.90 11.59
CA ASP A 173 5.40 -0.51 11.91
C ASP A 173 4.40 0.10 10.93
N SER A 174 3.73 1.17 11.36
CA SER A 174 2.88 2.03 10.53
C SER A 174 3.49 2.34 9.14
N SER A 175 4.81 2.33 9.02
CA SER A 175 5.57 2.51 7.78
C SER A 175 5.22 1.48 6.69
N GLY A 176 5.00 0.20 7.03
CA GLY A 176 4.64 -0.83 6.05
C GLY A 176 3.25 -0.62 5.45
N ALA A 177 2.29 -0.20 6.25
CA ALA A 177 0.94 0.12 5.77
C ALA A 177 0.97 1.35 4.83
N PHE A 178 1.76 2.36 5.14
CA PHE A 178 1.92 3.55 4.29
C PHE A 178 2.61 3.22 2.96
N LEU A 179 3.63 2.37 2.96
CA LEU A 179 4.28 1.92 1.73
C LEU A 179 3.29 1.18 0.84
N THR A 180 2.50 0.27 1.40
CA THR A 180 1.47 -0.47 0.65
C THR A 180 0.41 0.47 0.05
N ILE A 181 -0.06 1.46 0.81
CA ILE A 181 -1.01 2.47 0.32
C ILE A 181 -0.36 3.32 -0.77
N GLY A 182 0.87 3.77 -0.57
CA GLY A 182 1.58 4.60 -1.53
C GLY A 182 1.84 3.90 -2.87
N THR A 183 2.38 2.68 -2.82
CA THR A 183 2.62 1.86 -4.02
C THR A 183 1.32 1.54 -4.74
N GLY A 184 0.29 1.12 -4.03
CA GLY A 184 -1.05 0.86 -4.60
C GLY A 184 -1.65 2.10 -5.25
N SER A 185 -1.52 3.27 -4.62
CA SER A 185 -2.00 4.54 -5.17
C SER A 185 -1.26 4.96 -6.44
N GLN A 186 0.06 4.78 -6.49
CA GLN A 186 0.85 5.07 -7.69
C GLN A 186 0.47 4.15 -8.86
N ILE A 187 0.25 2.86 -8.61
CA ILE A 187 -0.23 1.92 -9.63
C ILE A 187 -1.60 2.35 -10.16
N LEU A 188 -2.54 2.71 -9.29
CA LEU A 188 -3.88 3.16 -9.70
C LEU A 188 -3.81 4.42 -10.55
N ARG A 189 -2.98 5.39 -10.20
CA ARG A 189 -2.76 6.60 -11.02
C ARG A 189 -2.17 6.27 -12.38
N GLU A 190 -1.20 5.39 -12.44
CA GLU A 190 -0.57 4.96 -13.71
C GLU A 190 -1.60 4.26 -14.62
N LEU A 191 -2.58 3.57 -14.05
CA LEU A 191 -3.70 2.95 -14.77
C LEU A 191 -4.83 3.94 -15.12
N GLY A 192 -4.69 5.24 -14.76
CA GLY A 192 -5.67 6.27 -15.08
C GLY A 192 -6.86 6.38 -14.11
N VAL A 193 -6.81 5.69 -12.97
CA VAL A 193 -7.86 5.80 -11.94
C VAL A 193 -7.70 7.12 -11.19
N GLN A 194 -8.80 7.88 -11.04
CA GLN A 194 -8.89 9.03 -10.13
C GLN A 194 -10.01 8.85 -9.11
N LYS A 195 -11.18 8.42 -9.55
CA LYS A 195 -12.31 8.11 -8.68
C LYS A 195 -12.50 6.61 -8.58
N MET A 196 -12.73 6.12 -7.37
CA MET A 196 -12.87 4.68 -7.18
C MET A 196 -14.05 4.30 -6.29
N ARG A 197 -14.68 3.18 -6.65
CA ARG A 197 -15.58 2.39 -5.81
C ARG A 197 -14.76 1.24 -5.26
N LEU A 198 -14.42 1.30 -3.98
CA LEU A 198 -13.44 0.41 -3.39
C LEU A 198 -14.07 -0.86 -2.83
N LEU A 199 -13.67 -2.03 -3.33
CA LEU A 199 -14.06 -3.34 -2.80
C LEU A 199 -13.37 -3.57 -1.45
N SER A 200 -13.92 -3.00 -0.40
CA SER A 200 -13.42 -3.05 0.97
C SER A 200 -14.51 -2.64 1.95
N SER A 201 -14.36 -3.04 3.21
CA SER A 201 -15.08 -2.39 4.30
C SER A 201 -14.59 -0.95 4.47
N GLU A 202 -15.43 -0.09 5.04
CA GLU A 202 -15.08 1.30 5.28
C GLU A 202 -13.84 1.39 6.21
N MET A 203 -12.80 2.03 5.72
CA MET A 203 -11.55 2.28 6.45
C MET A 203 -11.06 3.69 6.18
N LYS A 204 -10.49 4.33 7.19
CA LYS A 204 -9.85 5.64 7.01
C LYS A 204 -8.45 5.45 6.40
N TYR A 205 -8.34 5.69 5.12
CA TYR A 205 -7.06 5.73 4.43
C TYR A 205 -6.48 7.15 4.49
N SER A 206 -5.62 7.41 5.49
CA SER A 206 -4.91 8.69 5.57
C SER A 206 -3.93 8.81 4.40
N GLY A 207 -4.02 9.89 3.62
CA GLY A 207 -3.03 10.22 2.59
C GLY A 207 -3.39 9.81 1.15
N ILE A 208 -4.51 9.15 0.88
CA ILE A 208 -4.94 8.82 -0.50
C ILE A 208 -5.17 10.08 -1.33
N SER A 209 -5.70 11.15 -0.73
CA SER A 209 -5.90 12.43 -1.41
C SER A 209 -4.61 13.08 -1.89
N GLY A 210 -3.47 12.77 -1.27
CA GLY A 210 -2.14 13.22 -1.74
C GLY A 210 -1.70 12.60 -3.06
N PHE A 211 -2.44 11.58 -3.54
CA PHE A 211 -2.20 10.93 -4.83
C PHE A 211 -3.26 11.30 -5.89
N ASP A 212 -4.05 12.34 -5.69
CA ASP A 212 -5.18 12.73 -6.56
C ASP A 212 -6.18 11.57 -6.75
N LEU A 213 -6.38 10.76 -5.72
CA LEU A 213 -7.34 9.67 -5.70
C LEU A 213 -8.49 9.99 -4.75
N GLU A 214 -9.70 9.69 -5.18
CA GLU A 214 -10.94 9.86 -4.43
C GLU A 214 -11.68 8.53 -4.29
N ILE A 215 -12.07 8.17 -3.07
CA ILE A 215 -12.97 7.05 -2.82
C ILE A 215 -14.39 7.57 -2.78
N SER A 216 -15.18 7.27 -3.81
CA SER A 216 -16.58 7.68 -3.90
C SER A 216 -17.53 6.71 -3.16
N GLU A 217 -17.14 5.44 -3.02
CA GLU A 217 -17.96 4.41 -2.41
C GLU A 217 -17.09 3.29 -1.84
N TYR A 218 -17.50 2.72 -0.69
CA TYR A 218 -16.99 1.46 -0.18
C TYR A 218 -18.00 0.35 -0.43
N ILE A 219 -17.54 -0.77 -0.97
CA ILE A 219 -18.35 -1.95 -1.23
C ILE A 219 -17.83 -3.08 -0.36
N PRO A 220 -18.45 -3.33 0.80
CA PRO A 220 -18.07 -4.42 1.67
C PRO A 220 -18.33 -5.77 1.00
N TYR A 221 -17.58 -6.79 1.41
CA TYR A 221 -17.86 -8.14 0.98
C TYR A 221 -19.13 -8.64 1.68
N GLU A 222 -20.11 -9.06 0.89
CA GLU A 222 -21.32 -9.71 1.41
C GLU A 222 -21.20 -11.21 1.11
N THR A 223 -21.17 -12.03 2.17
CA THR A 223 -21.36 -13.47 2.01
C THR A 223 -22.75 -13.70 1.42
N GLY A 224 -22.81 -14.16 0.17
CA GLY A 224 -24.08 -14.52 -0.47
C GLY A 224 -24.85 -15.49 0.43
N LYS A 225 -26.09 -15.14 0.74
CA LYS A 225 -27.09 -16.05 1.34
C LYS A 225 -27.44 -17.16 0.38
#